data_05604aa7a5f70e449be447b12c003c2a
#
_entry.id   05604aa7a5f70e449be447b12c003c2a
#
_cell.length_a   1.000
_cell.length_b   1.000
_cell.length_c   1.000
_cell.angle_alpha   90.00
_cell.angle_beta   90.00
_cell.angle_gamma   90.00
#
_symmetry.space_group_name_H-M   'P 1'
#
loop_
_entity.id
_entity.type
_entity.pdbx_description
1 polymer ?
#
loop_
_entity_poly.entity_id
_entity_poly.type
_entity_poly.pdbx_seq_one_letter_code
_entity_poly.pdbx_strand_id
1 'polypeptide(L)'
;RKAIISEEDNCLVVSSAGSGKTSSIVGKVKYLTEIKHVDPKKILLISYTNKAAAELTDRMDIQGLRGYTFHKLALDIIAREQKAKPSICDNTDSLFVSIFHQLLEDEKFKQAILV
;
A
#
# COMPACT_ATOMS: atom_id res chain seq x y z
N ARG A 1 -22.33 6.54 9.24
CA ARG A 1 -23.17 6.65 8.03
C ARG A 1 -22.74 7.80 7.11
N LYS A 2 -22.49 9.02 7.62
CA LYS A 2 -22.08 10.16 6.76
C LYS A 2 -20.82 9.85 5.93
N ALA A 3 -19.78 9.25 6.53
CA ALA A 3 -18.55 8.89 5.82
C ALA A 3 -18.76 7.88 4.68
N ILE A 4 -19.80 7.05 4.73
CA ILE A 4 -20.12 6.06 3.70
C ILE A 4 -20.69 6.74 2.44
N ILE A 5 -21.60 7.69 2.61
CA ILE A 5 -22.33 8.35 1.52
C ILE A 5 -21.73 9.69 1.09
N SER A 6 -20.67 10.17 1.76
CA SER A 6 -19.98 11.40 1.39
C SER A 6 -19.46 11.32 -0.05
N GLU A 7 -19.72 12.35 -0.86
CA GLU A 7 -19.27 12.47 -2.25
C GLU A 7 -18.11 13.48 -2.39
N GLU A 8 -17.49 13.84 -1.26
CA GLU A 8 -16.31 14.70 -1.24
C GLU A 8 -15.13 14.02 -1.95
N ASP A 9 -14.35 14.79 -2.70
CA ASP A 9 -13.17 14.30 -3.41
C ASP A 9 -12.13 13.71 -2.45
N ASN A 10 -12.03 14.29 -1.24
CA ASN A 10 -11.14 13.82 -0.20
C ASN A 10 -11.91 13.72 1.13
N CYS A 11 -11.86 12.57 1.77
CA CYS A 11 -12.52 12.33 3.04
C CYS A 11 -11.56 11.69 4.05
N LEU A 12 -11.32 12.35 5.18
CA LEU A 12 -10.57 11.82 6.31
C LEU A 12 -11.54 11.34 7.40
N VAL A 13 -11.48 10.04 7.72
CA VAL A 13 -12.28 9.45 8.79
C VAL A 13 -11.37 9.12 9.96
N VAL A 14 -11.52 9.87 11.05
CA VAL A 14 -10.79 9.64 12.30
C VAL A 14 -11.67 8.88 13.27
N SER A 15 -11.16 7.77 13.82
CA SER A 15 -11.91 6.97 14.77
C SER A 15 -10.97 6.11 15.64
N SER A 16 -11.39 5.80 16.86
CA SER A 16 -10.65 4.96 17.80
C SER A 16 -10.61 3.49 17.40
N ALA A 17 -9.77 2.69 18.06
CA ALA A 17 -9.75 1.25 17.86
C ALA A 17 -11.15 0.64 18.23
N GLY A 18 -11.59 -0.36 17.49
CA GLY A 18 -12.88 -1.03 17.72
C GLY A 18 -14.14 -0.24 17.29
N SER A 19 -14.00 1.00 16.79
CA SER A 19 -15.12 1.87 16.43
C SER A 19 -15.81 1.54 15.09
N GLY A 20 -15.40 0.47 14.40
CA GLY A 20 -15.99 0.06 13.12
C GLY A 20 -15.37 0.70 11.89
N LYS A 21 -14.10 1.13 11.94
CA LYS A 21 -13.36 1.66 10.76
C LYS A 21 -13.46 0.74 9.54
N THR A 22 -13.13 -0.52 9.73
CA THR A 22 -13.20 -1.53 8.66
C THR A 22 -14.61 -1.67 8.10
N SER A 23 -15.63 -1.70 8.97
CA SER A 23 -17.04 -1.75 8.53
C SER A 23 -17.44 -0.50 7.74
N SER A 24 -16.91 0.66 8.08
CA SER A 24 -17.16 1.91 7.33
C SER A 24 -16.52 1.87 5.93
N ILE A 25 -15.31 1.30 5.80
CA ILE A 25 -14.65 1.10 4.50
C ILE A 25 -15.45 0.12 3.63
N VAL A 26 -15.85 -1.03 4.20
CA VAL A 26 -16.71 -2.01 3.53
C VAL A 26 -18.01 -1.36 3.04
N GLY A 27 -18.68 -0.59 3.92
CA GLY A 27 -19.89 0.14 3.56
C GLY A 27 -19.67 1.16 2.46
N LYS A 28 -18.54 1.88 2.45
CA LYS A 28 -18.19 2.85 1.39
C LYS A 28 -18.00 2.15 0.05
N VAL A 29 -17.28 1.04 0.03
CA VAL A 29 -17.06 0.28 -1.21
C VAL A 29 -18.37 -0.27 -1.76
N LYS A 30 -19.22 -0.87 -0.92
CA LYS A 30 -20.55 -1.33 -1.34
C LYS A 30 -21.42 -0.17 -1.88
N TYR A 31 -21.39 0.98 -1.23
CA TYR A 31 -22.09 2.16 -1.74
C TYR A 31 -21.58 2.57 -3.13
N LEU A 32 -20.26 2.56 -3.35
CA LEU A 32 -19.68 2.89 -4.65
C LEU A 32 -20.03 1.87 -5.73
N THR A 33 -19.99 0.59 -5.41
CA THR A 33 -20.25 -0.47 -6.39
C THR A 33 -21.75 -0.70 -6.68
N GLU A 34 -22.57 -0.76 -5.62
CA GLU A 34 -23.98 -1.11 -5.74
C GLU A 34 -24.88 0.09 -6.08
N ILE A 35 -24.57 1.28 -5.52
CA ILE A 35 -25.40 2.47 -5.68
C ILE A 35 -24.84 3.40 -6.77
N LYS A 36 -23.54 3.64 -6.77
CA LYS A 36 -22.88 4.51 -7.74
C LYS A 36 -22.40 3.77 -9.00
N HIS A 37 -22.52 2.45 -9.04
CA HIS A 37 -22.14 1.59 -10.16
C HIS A 37 -20.69 1.78 -10.63
N VAL A 38 -19.80 2.09 -9.69
CA VAL A 38 -18.36 2.19 -9.95
C VAL A 38 -17.80 0.79 -10.17
N ASP A 39 -17.07 0.60 -11.27
CA ASP A 39 -16.41 -0.68 -11.55
C ASP A 39 -15.44 -1.02 -10.40
N PRO A 40 -15.54 -2.21 -9.78
CA PRO A 40 -14.63 -2.64 -8.72
C PRO A 40 -13.14 -2.54 -9.09
N LYS A 41 -12.81 -2.69 -10.37
CA LYS A 41 -11.44 -2.56 -10.89
C LYS A 41 -10.88 -1.14 -10.82
N LYS A 42 -11.74 -0.14 -10.67
CA LYS A 42 -11.35 1.27 -10.49
C LYS A 42 -11.19 1.66 -9.02
N ILE A 43 -11.46 0.73 -8.10
CA ILE A 43 -11.35 0.97 -6.66
C ILE A 43 -10.04 0.34 -6.17
N LEU A 44 -9.17 1.14 -5.58
CA LEU A 44 -7.94 0.70 -4.97
C LEU A 44 -8.06 0.74 -3.44
N LEU A 45 -7.90 -0.42 -2.81
CA LEU A 45 -7.87 -0.56 -1.36
C LEU A 45 -6.43 -0.76 -0.91
N ILE A 46 -5.97 0.09 0.00
CA ILE A 46 -4.62 -0.02 0.54
C ILE A 46 -4.70 -0.18 2.06
N SER A 47 -3.92 -1.12 2.57
CA SER A 47 -3.73 -1.33 4.00
C SER A 47 -2.25 -1.40 4.35
N TYR A 48 -1.94 -1.20 5.63
CA TYR A 48 -0.55 -1.23 6.08
C TYR A 48 0.02 -2.66 6.15
N THR A 49 -0.81 -3.65 6.50
CA THR A 49 -0.37 -5.04 6.64
C THR A 49 -1.08 -5.97 5.66
N ASN A 50 -0.41 -7.07 5.27
CA ASN A 50 -1.01 -8.11 4.43
C ASN A 50 -2.25 -8.72 5.07
N LYS A 51 -2.23 -8.94 6.40
CA LYS A 51 -3.38 -9.47 7.14
C LYS A 51 -4.60 -8.56 7.03
N ALA A 52 -4.40 -7.24 7.23
CA ALA A 52 -5.52 -6.30 7.11
C ALA A 52 -6.01 -6.14 5.66
N ALA A 53 -5.12 -6.23 4.67
CA ALA A 53 -5.50 -6.21 3.26
C ALA A 53 -6.34 -7.45 2.88
N ALA A 54 -5.96 -8.63 3.36
CA ALA A 54 -6.72 -9.87 3.18
C ALA A 54 -8.09 -9.79 3.87
N GLU A 55 -8.14 -9.37 5.13
CA GLU A 55 -9.39 -9.19 5.88
C GLU A 55 -10.36 -8.23 5.18
N LEU A 56 -9.87 -7.14 4.63
CA LEU A 56 -10.70 -6.22 3.83
C LEU A 56 -11.27 -6.92 2.60
N THR A 57 -10.45 -7.67 1.87
CA THR A 57 -10.88 -8.41 0.67
C THR A 57 -11.97 -9.43 1.02
N ASP A 58 -11.74 -10.24 2.06
CA ASP A 58 -12.67 -11.29 2.49
C ASP A 58 -14.01 -10.73 2.96
N ARG A 59 -14.00 -9.61 3.70
CA ARG A 59 -15.24 -8.96 4.18
C ARG A 59 -16.07 -8.31 3.09
N MET A 60 -15.47 -7.96 1.96
CA MET A 60 -16.19 -7.29 0.87
C MET A 60 -16.90 -8.26 -0.03
N ASP A 61 -16.31 -9.44 -0.28
CA ASP A 61 -16.85 -10.47 -1.17
C ASP A 61 -17.31 -9.91 -2.53
N ILE A 62 -16.50 -9.00 -3.09
CA ILE A 62 -16.77 -8.35 -4.38
C ILE A 62 -15.77 -8.87 -5.41
N GLN A 63 -16.26 -9.50 -6.45
CA GLN A 63 -15.42 -10.04 -7.51
C GLN A 63 -14.60 -8.94 -8.20
N GLY A 64 -13.29 -9.14 -8.30
CA GLY A 64 -12.37 -8.20 -8.94
C GLY A 64 -11.80 -7.13 -8.01
N LEU A 65 -12.28 -7.02 -6.78
CA LEU A 65 -11.75 -6.11 -5.77
C LEU A 65 -10.72 -6.82 -4.89
N ARG A 66 -9.57 -6.21 -4.69
CA ARG A 66 -8.50 -6.74 -3.82
C ARG A 66 -7.88 -5.64 -2.97
N GLY A 67 -7.56 -5.99 -1.74
CA GLY A 67 -6.74 -5.15 -0.87
C GLY A 67 -5.25 -5.34 -1.17
N TYR A 68 -4.53 -4.25 -1.15
CA TYR A 68 -3.10 -4.20 -1.36
C TYR A 68 -2.38 -3.63 -0.14
N THR A 69 -1.11 -3.97 0.02
CA THR A 69 -0.20 -3.15 0.81
C THR A 69 0.55 -2.19 -0.11
N PHE A 70 1.09 -1.10 0.43
CA PHE A 70 1.91 -0.17 -0.36
C PHE A 70 3.07 -0.89 -1.06
N HIS A 71 3.75 -1.80 -0.36
CA HIS A 71 4.85 -2.57 -0.94
C HIS A 71 4.41 -3.44 -2.12
N LYS A 72 3.30 -4.15 -1.98
CA LYS A 72 2.78 -4.98 -3.05
C LYS A 72 2.33 -4.17 -4.26
N LEU A 73 1.68 -3.03 -4.03
CA LEU A 73 1.29 -2.11 -5.09
C LEU A 73 2.52 -1.58 -5.84
N ALA A 74 3.56 -1.16 -5.10
CA ALA A 74 4.80 -0.67 -5.69
C ALA A 74 5.50 -1.76 -6.55
N LEU A 75 5.58 -3.00 -6.05
CA LEU A 75 6.13 -4.12 -6.81
C LEU A 75 5.33 -4.42 -8.08
N ASP A 76 4.01 -4.36 -8.01
CA ASP A 76 3.13 -4.58 -9.17
C ASP A 76 3.32 -3.48 -10.23
N ILE A 77 3.51 -2.23 -9.82
CA ILE A 77 3.80 -1.11 -10.72
C ILE A 77 5.16 -1.31 -11.41
N ILE A 78 6.21 -1.61 -10.63
CA ILE A 78 7.56 -1.86 -11.16
C ILE A 78 7.54 -3.05 -12.12
N ALA A 79 6.87 -4.15 -11.76
CA ALA A 79 6.76 -5.32 -12.61
C ALA A 79 6.11 -5.02 -13.97
N ARG A 80 5.09 -4.16 -13.99
CA ARG A 80 4.43 -3.73 -15.24
C ARG A 80 5.35 -2.90 -16.12
N GLU A 81 6.05 -1.93 -15.55
CA GLU A 81 6.96 -1.06 -16.28
C GLU A 81 8.18 -1.81 -16.82
N GLN A 82 8.77 -2.67 -16.00
CA GLN A 82 9.94 -3.47 -16.40
C GLN A 82 9.60 -4.69 -17.25
N LYS A 83 8.30 -5.05 -17.36
CA LYS A 83 7.82 -6.30 -18.00
C LYS A 83 8.49 -7.56 -17.42
N ALA A 84 8.97 -7.48 -16.20
CA ALA A 84 9.66 -8.54 -15.48
C ALA A 84 9.30 -8.47 -13.98
N LYS A 85 9.29 -9.62 -13.33
CA LYS A 85 9.07 -9.66 -11.87
C LYS A 85 10.30 -9.07 -11.19
N PRO A 86 10.16 -7.99 -10.39
CA PRO A 86 11.29 -7.41 -9.68
C PRO A 86 11.85 -8.42 -8.68
N SER A 87 13.18 -8.51 -8.61
CA SER A 87 13.85 -9.27 -7.56
C SER A 87 13.86 -8.42 -6.28
N ILE A 88 13.46 -9.03 -5.17
CA ILE A 88 13.58 -8.41 -3.86
C ILE A 88 14.93 -8.82 -3.30
N CYS A 89 15.70 -7.86 -2.81
CA CYS A 89 16.94 -8.15 -2.11
C CYS A 89 16.62 -8.65 -0.70
N ASP A 90 16.79 -9.95 -0.47
CA ASP A 90 16.51 -10.57 0.83
C ASP A 90 17.62 -10.31 1.87
N ASN A 91 18.81 -9.89 1.40
CA ASN A 91 19.96 -9.63 2.26
C ASN A 91 20.38 -8.15 2.20
N THR A 92 19.53 -7.29 2.76
CA THR A 92 19.75 -5.84 2.80
C THR A 92 20.98 -5.46 3.62
N ASP A 93 21.31 -6.23 4.67
CA ASP A 93 22.44 -5.92 5.55
C ASP A 93 23.78 -6.11 4.83
N SER A 94 23.97 -7.20 4.08
CA SER A 94 25.18 -7.40 3.32
C SER A 94 25.30 -6.44 2.14
N LEU A 95 24.18 -6.08 1.50
CA LEU A 95 24.17 -5.06 0.48
C LEU A 95 24.57 -3.69 1.04
N PHE A 96 23.99 -3.33 2.20
CA PHE A 96 24.32 -2.08 2.88
C PHE A 96 25.82 -2.01 3.21
N VAL A 97 26.37 -3.09 3.79
CA VAL A 97 27.81 -3.17 4.11
C VAL A 97 28.66 -3.04 2.85
N SER A 98 28.31 -3.70 1.76
CA SER A 98 29.07 -3.61 0.50
C SER A 98 29.05 -2.20 -0.11
N ILE A 99 27.88 -1.55 -0.11
CA ILE A 99 27.74 -0.16 -0.57
C ILE A 99 28.54 0.78 0.33
N PHE A 100 28.49 0.58 1.65
CA PHE A 100 29.24 1.40 2.59
C PHE A 100 30.75 1.26 2.39
N HIS A 101 31.26 0.04 2.14
CA HIS A 101 32.67 -0.18 1.80
C HIS A 101 33.05 0.52 0.49
N GLN A 102 32.21 0.45 -0.54
CA GLN A 102 32.47 1.19 -1.80
C GLN A 102 32.53 2.71 -1.58
N LEU A 103 31.62 3.25 -0.76
CA LEU A 103 31.60 4.67 -0.41
C LEU A 103 32.85 5.09 0.38
N LEU A 104 33.41 4.19 1.21
CA LEU A 104 34.66 4.44 1.91
C LEU A 104 35.89 4.50 1.00
N GLU A 105 35.81 4.07 -0.26
CA GLU A 105 36.86 4.27 -1.26
C GLU A 105 36.89 5.71 -1.81
N ASP A 106 35.78 6.44 -1.67
CA ASP A 106 35.71 7.87 -2.06
C ASP A 106 36.28 8.76 -0.94
N GLU A 107 37.38 9.45 -1.25
CA GLU A 107 38.07 10.33 -0.29
C GLU A 107 37.20 11.50 0.21
N LYS A 108 36.25 11.99 -0.60
CA LYS A 108 35.31 13.03 -0.18
C LYS A 108 34.33 12.51 0.86
N PHE A 109 33.87 11.27 0.64
CA PHE A 109 32.96 10.60 1.59
C PHE A 109 33.66 10.28 2.90
N LYS A 110 34.92 9.81 2.86
CA LYS A 110 35.74 9.59 4.07
C LYS A 110 35.90 10.87 4.87
N GLN A 111 36.26 11.97 4.22
CA GLN A 111 36.42 13.25 4.89
C GLN A 111 35.11 13.76 5.53
N ALA A 112 33.97 13.50 4.91
CA ALA A 112 32.66 13.91 5.44
C ALA A 112 32.22 13.11 6.69
N ILE A 113 32.71 11.85 6.88
CA ILE A 113 32.37 11.01 8.02
C ILE A 113 33.35 11.19 9.19
N LEU A 114 34.61 11.55 8.91
CA LEU A 114 35.66 11.68 9.92
C LEU A 114 35.69 13.05 10.61
N VAL A 115 34.69 13.88 10.38
CA VAL A 115 34.41 15.12 11.12
C VAL A 115 33.43 14.83 12.24
#